data_11f150525f6ba39430ad0005a966fe46
#
_entry.id   11f150525f6ba39430ad0005a966fe46
#
_cell.length_a   1.000
_cell.length_b   1.000
_cell.length_c   1.000
_cell.angle_alpha   90.00
_cell.angle_beta   90.00
_cell.angle_gamma   90.00
#
_symmetry.space_group_name_H-M   'P 1'
#
loop_
_entity.id
_entity.type
_entity.pdbx_description
1 polymer ?
#
loop_
_entity_poly.entity_id
_entity_poly.type
_entity_poly.pdbx_seq_one_letter_code
_entity_poly.pdbx_strand_id
1 'polypeptide(L)'
;AAGKFQKAELMSLGAAVDSAQNEKNDFRISLTNPENEGAYPICTLTWLIVPSHIEDIVKQKALKRFLRYNLTEGQQIAMKMDYGVLQPPLIDRIRDQVDEVR
;
A
#
# COMPACT_ATOMS: atom_id res chain seq x y z
N ALA A 1 -16.81 7.92 9.91
CA ALA A 1 -15.89 8.68 10.76
C ALA A 1 -16.23 8.43 12.22
N ALA A 2 -15.20 8.28 13.04
CA ALA A 2 -15.35 8.09 14.49
C ALA A 2 -15.69 9.40 15.24
N GLY A 3 -15.94 10.51 14.53
CA GLY A 3 -16.30 11.80 15.10
C GLY A 3 -15.17 12.57 15.79
N LYS A 4 -13.91 12.14 15.61
CA LYS A 4 -12.72 12.81 16.16
C LYS A 4 -11.91 13.50 15.08
N PHE A 5 -11.36 14.67 15.39
CA PHE A 5 -10.45 15.38 14.52
C PHE A 5 -9.05 14.75 14.58
N GLN A 6 -8.46 14.49 13.40
CA GLN A 6 -7.11 13.97 13.26
C GLN A 6 -6.28 14.86 12.34
N LYS A 7 -4.99 15.00 12.66
CA LYS A 7 -4.03 15.69 11.78
C LYS A 7 -3.55 14.73 10.69
N ALA A 8 -3.23 15.28 9.52
CA ALA A 8 -2.56 14.55 8.44
C ALA A 8 -1.09 14.34 8.79
N GLU A 9 -0.77 13.30 9.52
CA GLU A 9 0.57 12.91 9.93
C GLU A 9 0.79 11.40 9.76
N LEU A 10 2.04 10.94 9.79
CA LEU A 10 2.38 9.54 9.48
C LEU A 10 1.64 8.52 10.34
N MET A 11 1.41 8.82 11.62
CA MET A 11 0.67 7.91 12.51
C MET A 11 -0.80 7.76 12.12
N SER A 12 -1.49 8.87 11.80
CA SER A 12 -2.89 8.84 11.41
C SER A 12 -3.11 8.27 10.00
N LEU A 13 -2.13 8.42 9.11
CA LEU A 13 -2.09 7.74 7.81
C LEU A 13 -1.89 6.24 7.99
N GLY A 14 -0.96 5.83 8.86
CA GLY A 14 -0.75 4.42 9.20
C GLY A 14 -2.01 3.76 9.75
N ALA A 15 -2.71 4.42 10.67
CA ALA A 15 -3.97 3.93 11.23
C ALA A 15 -5.08 3.78 10.16
N ALA A 16 -5.10 4.65 9.14
CA ALA A 16 -6.03 4.51 8.01
C ALA A 16 -5.70 3.28 7.15
N VAL A 17 -4.42 3.03 6.88
CA VAL A 17 -3.96 1.84 6.15
C VAL A 17 -4.26 0.56 6.93
N ASP A 18 -4.06 0.57 8.26
CA ASP A 18 -4.36 -0.57 9.13
C ASP A 18 -5.84 -0.96 9.13
N SER A 19 -6.73 0.02 9.07
CA SER A 19 -8.18 -0.26 8.99
C SER A 19 -8.58 -0.97 7.70
N ALA A 20 -7.77 -0.90 6.67
CA ALA A 20 -8.03 -1.50 5.36
C ALA A 20 -7.55 -2.95 5.22
N GLN A 21 -6.84 -3.50 6.21
CA GLN A 21 -6.21 -4.82 6.11
C GLN A 21 -7.17 -5.99 6.03
N ASN A 22 -8.41 -5.82 6.47
CA ASN A 22 -9.43 -6.87 6.50
C ASN A 22 -10.24 -6.99 5.21
N GLU A 23 -9.95 -6.18 4.21
CA GLU A 23 -10.71 -6.16 2.97
C GLU A 23 -10.14 -7.12 1.90
N LYS A 24 -10.97 -7.40 0.90
CA LYS A 24 -10.81 -8.45 -0.11
C LYS A 24 -9.53 -8.36 -0.95
N ASN A 25 -9.23 -9.46 -1.62
CA ASN A 25 -7.98 -9.80 -2.33
C ASN A 25 -7.53 -8.89 -3.48
N ASP A 26 -8.27 -7.87 -3.89
CA ASP A 26 -7.96 -7.09 -5.10
C ASP A 26 -7.33 -5.72 -4.85
N PHE A 27 -7.01 -5.40 -3.60
CA PHE A 27 -6.41 -4.13 -3.16
C PHE A 27 -7.19 -2.85 -3.53
N ARG A 28 -8.41 -2.97 -4.06
CA ARG A 28 -9.29 -1.82 -4.30
C ARG A 28 -9.97 -1.37 -3.01
N ILE A 29 -9.18 -0.85 -2.11
CA ILE A 29 -9.56 -0.51 -0.75
C ILE A 29 -9.76 1.01 -0.67
N SER A 30 -10.88 1.44 -0.11
CA SER A 30 -11.08 2.85 0.25
C SER A 30 -10.54 3.13 1.63
N LEU A 31 -9.69 4.15 1.74
CA LEU A 31 -9.19 4.64 3.03
C LEU A 31 -9.96 5.89 3.49
N THR A 32 -11.02 6.26 2.77
CA THR A 32 -11.82 7.43 3.11
C THR A 32 -12.78 7.09 4.25
N ASN A 33 -12.80 7.94 5.26
CA ASN A 33 -13.72 7.85 6.37
C ASN A 33 -13.65 6.49 7.14
N PRO A 34 -12.46 6.04 7.56
CA PRO A 34 -12.31 4.78 8.27
C PRO A 34 -12.99 4.82 9.65
N GLU A 35 -13.32 3.66 10.20
CA GLU A 35 -13.93 3.53 11.52
C GLU A 35 -12.94 3.77 12.66
N ASN A 36 -11.64 3.61 12.40
CA ASN A 36 -10.60 3.81 13.40
C ASN A 36 -10.51 5.30 13.80
N GLU A 37 -10.69 5.58 15.07
CA GLU A 37 -10.65 6.94 15.64
C GLU A 37 -9.29 7.65 15.45
N GLY A 38 -8.21 6.91 15.38
CA GLY A 38 -6.86 7.44 15.16
C GLY A 38 -6.52 7.68 13.69
N ALA A 39 -7.39 7.27 12.76
CA ALA A 39 -7.13 7.35 11.33
C ALA A 39 -7.49 8.72 10.75
N TYR A 40 -6.63 9.22 9.85
CA TYR A 40 -6.96 10.42 9.07
C TYR A 40 -8.04 10.09 8.04
N PRO A 41 -9.15 10.87 7.97
CA PRO A 41 -10.34 10.47 7.22
C PRO A 41 -10.25 10.68 5.71
N ILE A 42 -9.23 11.37 5.21
CA ILE A 42 -9.07 11.73 3.79
C ILE A 42 -7.73 11.17 3.30
N CYS A 43 -7.69 9.84 3.14
CA CYS A 43 -6.52 9.13 2.62
C CYS A 43 -6.87 8.38 1.33
N THR A 44 -5.86 8.15 0.51
CA THR A 44 -5.95 7.26 -0.65
C THR A 44 -4.66 6.47 -0.82
N LEU A 45 -4.76 5.33 -1.51
CA LEU A 45 -3.62 4.58 -1.98
C LEU A 45 -3.27 4.99 -3.41
N THR A 46 -2.02 4.82 -3.78
CA THR A 46 -1.57 4.85 -5.18
C THR A 46 -1.47 3.42 -5.68
N TRP A 47 -2.08 3.12 -6.82
CA TRP A 47 -2.07 1.78 -7.41
C TRP A 47 -1.14 1.72 -8.61
N LEU A 48 -0.38 0.63 -8.70
CA LEU A 48 0.36 0.26 -9.89
C LEU A 48 -0.41 -0.85 -10.62
N ILE A 49 -0.76 -0.61 -11.86
CA ILE A 49 -1.40 -1.61 -12.72
C ILE A 49 -0.30 -2.36 -13.45
N VAL A 50 -0.20 -3.64 -13.21
CA VAL A 50 0.86 -4.50 -13.71
C VAL A 50 0.24 -5.66 -14.51
N PRO A 51 0.77 -5.99 -15.72
CA PRO A 51 0.34 -7.18 -16.44
C PRO A 51 0.58 -8.45 -15.63
N SER A 52 -0.39 -9.36 -15.62
CA SER A 52 -0.24 -10.67 -14.98
C SER A 52 0.73 -11.60 -15.70
N HIS A 53 0.91 -11.37 -17.01
CA HIS A 53 1.80 -12.13 -17.87
C HIS A 53 2.71 -11.20 -18.68
N ILE A 54 4.00 -11.51 -18.72
CA ILE A 54 5.04 -10.77 -19.45
C ILE A 54 5.91 -11.80 -20.17
N GLU A 55 5.83 -11.83 -21.50
CA GLU A 55 6.59 -12.79 -22.33
C GLU A 55 8.10 -12.60 -22.25
N ASP A 56 8.54 -11.34 -22.21
CA ASP A 56 9.97 -11.01 -22.09
C ASP A 56 10.45 -11.25 -20.65
N ILE A 57 11.21 -12.32 -20.47
CA ILE A 57 11.72 -12.75 -19.15
C ILE A 57 12.62 -11.68 -18.52
N VAL A 58 13.38 -10.94 -19.31
CA VAL A 58 14.27 -9.89 -18.80
C VAL A 58 13.44 -8.75 -18.22
N LYS A 59 12.43 -8.31 -18.95
CA LYS A 59 11.48 -7.29 -18.47
C LYS A 59 10.68 -7.75 -17.25
N GLN A 60 10.21 -9.00 -17.25
CA GLN A 60 9.51 -9.60 -16.12
C GLN A 60 10.36 -9.54 -14.84
N LYS A 61 11.61 -10.01 -14.91
CA LYS A 61 12.55 -9.98 -13.77
C LYS A 61 12.84 -8.57 -13.30
N ALA A 62 13.07 -7.65 -14.24
CA ALA A 62 13.34 -6.24 -13.93
C ALA A 62 12.14 -5.60 -13.21
N LEU A 63 10.92 -5.83 -13.71
CA LEU A 63 9.70 -5.32 -13.09
C LEU A 63 9.48 -5.90 -11.68
N LYS A 64 9.61 -7.21 -11.53
CA LYS A 64 9.50 -7.84 -10.20
C LYS A 64 10.50 -7.28 -9.19
N ARG A 65 11.75 -7.07 -9.63
CA ARG A 65 12.80 -6.46 -8.80
C ARG A 65 12.44 -5.04 -8.40
N PHE A 66 11.94 -4.24 -9.33
CA PHE A 66 11.48 -2.87 -9.07
C PHE A 66 10.31 -2.84 -8.08
N LEU A 67 9.31 -3.71 -8.26
CA LEU A 67 8.16 -3.78 -7.35
C LEU A 67 8.59 -4.19 -5.93
N ARG A 68 9.47 -5.18 -5.81
CA ARG A 68 10.02 -5.58 -4.50
C ARG A 68 10.81 -4.45 -3.82
N TYR A 69 11.59 -3.69 -4.60
CA TYR A 69 12.28 -2.51 -4.10
C TYR A 69 11.29 -1.47 -3.52
N ASN A 70 10.17 -1.22 -4.21
CA ASN A 70 9.13 -0.32 -3.70
C ASN A 70 8.51 -0.79 -2.38
N LEU A 71 8.43 -2.09 -2.16
CA LEU A 71 7.90 -2.67 -0.92
C LEU A 71 8.91 -2.70 0.25
N THR A 72 10.16 -2.40 -0.01
CA THR A 72 11.25 -2.42 0.98
C THR A 72 11.88 -1.05 1.14
N GLU A 73 12.96 -0.78 0.42
CA GLU A 73 13.70 0.50 0.49
C GLU A 73 12.84 1.69 0.06
N GLY A 74 11.95 1.49 -0.91
CA GLY A 74 11.02 2.51 -1.37
C GLY A 74 10.08 3.01 -0.26
N GLN A 75 9.69 2.16 0.69
CA GLN A 75 8.87 2.58 1.84
C GLN A 75 9.62 3.57 2.75
N GLN A 76 10.91 3.39 2.93
CA GLN A 76 11.73 4.31 3.72
C GLN A 76 11.87 5.67 3.04
N ILE A 77 12.01 5.68 1.71
CA ILE A 77 12.05 6.90 0.92
C ILE A 77 10.71 7.61 0.97
N ALA A 78 9.60 6.89 0.83
CA ALA A 78 8.25 7.42 0.92
C ALA A 78 8.02 8.12 2.28
N MET A 79 8.43 7.52 3.38
CA MET A 79 8.32 8.11 4.71
C MET A 79 9.10 9.43 4.83
N LYS A 80 10.29 9.51 4.24
CA LYS A 80 11.10 10.76 4.21
C LYS A 80 10.47 11.86 3.37
N MET A 81 9.56 11.50 2.47
CA MET A 81 8.80 12.41 1.61
C MET A 81 7.40 12.71 2.16
N ASP A 82 7.13 12.39 3.42
CA ASP A 82 5.85 12.58 4.11
C ASP A 82 4.68 11.75 3.52
N TYR A 83 4.98 10.64 2.85
CA TYR A 83 3.98 9.65 2.46
C TYR A 83 3.75 8.63 3.58
N GLY A 84 2.50 8.19 3.73
CA GLY A 84 2.17 7.04 4.57
C GLY A 84 2.84 5.76 4.05
N VAL A 85 3.34 4.93 4.96
CA VAL A 85 3.96 3.64 4.61
C VAL A 85 2.97 2.50 4.75
N LEU A 86 3.16 1.48 3.93
CA LEU A 86 2.38 0.26 4.00
C LEU A 86 2.78 -0.55 5.24
N GLN A 87 1.80 -1.16 5.89
CA GLN A 87 2.04 -2.02 7.04
C GLN A 87 2.48 -3.43 6.61
N PRO A 88 3.25 -4.16 7.44
CA PRO A 88 3.80 -5.47 7.07
C PRO A 88 2.78 -6.47 6.51
N PRO A 89 1.58 -6.67 7.07
CA PRO A 89 0.61 -7.62 6.53
C PRO A 89 0.17 -7.27 5.10
N LEU A 90 0.02 -5.98 4.78
CA LEU A 90 -0.33 -5.53 3.44
C LEU A 90 0.85 -5.70 2.47
N ILE A 91 2.07 -5.40 2.92
CA ILE A 91 3.31 -5.62 2.15
C ILE A 91 3.45 -7.10 1.78
N ASP A 92 3.21 -8.01 2.69
CA ASP A 92 3.32 -9.45 2.43
C ASP A 92 2.29 -9.91 1.39
N ARG A 93 1.06 -9.47 1.49
CA ARG A 93 0.01 -9.76 0.48
C ARG A 93 0.37 -9.22 -0.91
N ILE A 94 0.91 -8.00 -0.99
CA ILE A 94 1.35 -7.41 -2.27
C ILE A 94 2.54 -8.18 -2.82
N ARG A 95 3.48 -8.60 -1.97
CA ARG A 95 4.64 -9.41 -2.37
C ARG A 95 4.20 -10.71 -3.01
N ASP A 96 3.22 -11.41 -2.43
CA ASP A 96 2.65 -12.63 -2.99
C ASP A 96 2.07 -12.38 -4.39
N GLN A 97 1.34 -11.28 -4.59
CA GLN A 97 0.83 -10.90 -5.90
C GLN A 97 1.94 -10.58 -6.91
N VAL A 98 3.01 -9.92 -6.48
CA VAL A 98 4.19 -9.67 -7.34
C VAL A 98 4.84 -11.00 -7.78
N ASP A 99 4.86 -11.99 -6.91
CA ASP A 99 5.45 -13.29 -7.21
C ASP A 99 4.60 -14.09 -8.21
N GLU A 100 3.30 -13.86 -8.27
CA GLU A 100 2.39 -14.47 -9.24
C GLU A 100 2.53 -13.91 -10.67
N VAL A 101 3.20 -12.80 -10.91
CA VAL A 101 3.48 -12.26 -12.26
C VAL A 101 4.35 -13.24 -13.04
N ARG A 102 3.87 -13.64 -14.18
CA ARG A 102 4.50 -14.69 -15.03
C ARG A 102 4.91 -14.17 -16.40
#